data_77dd468575deb7cc19e865ddbe476794
#
_entry.id   77dd468575deb7cc19e865ddbe476794
#
_cell.length_a   1.000
_cell.length_b   1.000
_cell.length_c   1.000
_cell.angle_alpha   90.00
_cell.angle_beta   90.00
_cell.angle_gamma   90.00
#
_symmetry.space_group_name_H-M   'P 1'
#
loop_
_entity.id
_entity.type
_entity.pdbx_description
1 polymer ?
#
loop_
_entity_poly.entity_id
_entity_poly.type
_entity_poly.pdbx_seq_one_letter_code
_entity_poly.pdbx_strand_id
1 'polypeptide(L)'
;VACVEKHQVKAVVKRRKKSDYIRYSKEIPGERVQLDVMKVRNGAYQFTAIDDCTRLRTIRVYPNKKAESTIHFLGEILNTFPFPVQRIQTDWGTEFFNYDFQYELHDHFIKFRPIKPRTPHLNGKVERSQQTDKTEFWNLIDLSDKTLDLNVMAMEWQEFYNKKRPH
;
A
#
# COMPACT_ATOMS: atom_id res chain seq x y z
N VAL A 1 51.98 -32.65 -14.99
CA VAL A 1 50.70 -32.00 -15.20
C VAL A 1 50.10 -31.77 -13.81
N ALA A 2 50.22 -30.54 -13.33
CA ALA A 2 49.71 -30.17 -11.99
C ALA A 2 48.19 -30.01 -12.02
N CYS A 3 47.52 -30.76 -11.17
CA CYS A 3 46.09 -30.67 -10.94
C CYS A 3 45.79 -29.42 -10.11
N VAL A 4 45.14 -28.43 -10.68
CA VAL A 4 44.73 -27.21 -9.96
C VAL A 4 43.45 -27.57 -9.20
N GLU A 5 43.55 -27.76 -7.88
CA GLU A 5 42.41 -27.87 -6.99
C GLU A 5 41.61 -26.55 -6.99
N LYS A 6 40.38 -26.59 -7.48
CA LYS A 6 39.43 -25.49 -7.39
C LYS A 6 39.03 -25.31 -5.92
N HIS A 7 39.63 -24.38 -5.23
CA HIS A 7 39.13 -23.94 -3.92
C HIS A 7 37.75 -23.31 -4.11
N GLN A 8 36.70 -24.03 -3.71
CA GLN A 8 35.36 -23.46 -3.60
C GLN A 8 35.32 -22.44 -2.47
N VAL A 9 35.50 -21.17 -2.79
CA VAL A 9 35.29 -20.08 -1.84
C VAL A 9 33.78 -19.99 -1.61
N LYS A 10 33.32 -20.56 -0.48
CA LYS A 10 31.93 -20.35 -0.05
C LYS A 10 31.78 -18.87 0.31
N ALA A 11 30.92 -18.17 -0.45
CA ALA A 11 30.55 -16.80 -0.11
C ALA A 11 29.95 -16.76 1.29
N VAL A 12 30.63 -16.09 2.22
CA VAL A 12 30.10 -15.86 3.57
C VAL A 12 29.04 -14.82 3.48
N VAL A 13 27.78 -15.25 3.32
CA VAL A 13 26.63 -14.37 3.42
C VAL A 13 26.52 -13.89 4.85
N LYS A 14 26.99 -12.70 5.15
CA LYS A 14 26.78 -12.06 6.45
C LYS A 14 25.27 -11.90 6.66
N ARG A 15 24.67 -12.72 7.52
CA ARG A 15 23.28 -12.50 7.96
C ARG A 15 23.24 -11.16 8.72
N ARG A 16 22.44 -10.21 8.23
CA ARG A 16 22.20 -8.95 8.94
C ARG A 16 21.63 -9.25 10.33
N LYS A 17 22.22 -8.66 11.36
CA LYS A 17 21.70 -8.76 12.72
C LYS A 17 20.36 -8.02 12.81
N LYS A 18 19.48 -8.44 13.73
CA LYS A 18 18.17 -7.80 13.96
C LYS A 18 18.30 -6.29 14.26
N SER A 19 19.40 -5.87 14.85
CA SER A 19 19.78 -4.47 15.12
C SER A 19 20.07 -3.63 13.88
N ASP A 20 20.36 -4.28 12.73
CA ASP A 20 20.69 -3.57 11.48
C ASP A 20 19.43 -3.18 10.68
N TYR A 21 18.25 -3.58 11.15
CA TYR A 21 16.97 -3.20 10.56
C TYR A 21 16.53 -1.85 11.12
N ILE A 22 16.86 -0.78 10.43
CA ILE A 22 16.30 0.55 10.70
C ILE A 22 14.79 0.46 10.44
N ARG A 23 13.99 0.68 11.48
CA ARG A 23 12.54 0.83 11.31
C ARG A 23 12.27 2.08 10.50
N TYR A 24 11.89 1.90 9.25
CA TYR A 24 11.60 2.99 8.35
C TYR A 24 10.17 3.49 8.60
N SER A 25 10.00 4.29 9.64
CA SER A 25 8.73 4.91 10.01
C SER A 25 8.90 6.41 10.08
N LYS A 26 7.87 7.15 9.63
CA LYS A 26 7.79 8.58 9.80
C LYS A 26 7.29 8.92 11.21
N GLU A 27 7.68 10.06 11.72
CA GLU A 27 7.32 10.51 13.07
C GLU A 27 6.10 11.45 13.05
N ILE A 28 5.84 12.09 11.91
CA ILE A 28 4.76 13.05 11.74
C ILE A 28 3.61 12.41 10.96
N PRO A 29 2.36 12.43 11.49
CA PRO A 29 1.18 11.99 10.75
C PRO A 29 1.02 12.75 9.43
N GLY A 30 0.71 12.02 8.36
CA GLY A 30 0.53 12.59 7.02
C GLY A 30 1.82 12.94 6.28
N GLU A 31 3.00 12.88 6.92
CA GLU A 31 4.27 13.15 6.22
C GLU A 31 4.48 12.19 5.04
N ARG A 32 4.00 10.95 5.16
CA ARG A 32 4.04 9.96 4.09
C ARG A 32 2.87 8.99 4.19
N VAL A 33 2.04 8.99 3.17
CA VAL A 33 0.96 8.01 2.98
C VAL A 33 1.36 7.06 1.86
N GLN A 34 1.32 5.76 2.12
CA GLN A 34 1.60 4.73 1.12
C GLN A 34 0.29 4.31 0.47
N LEU A 35 0.27 4.27 -0.88
CA LEU A 35 -0.87 3.82 -1.67
C LEU A 35 -0.50 2.58 -2.47
N ASP A 36 -1.48 1.69 -2.59
CA ASP A 36 -1.39 0.52 -3.46
C ASP A 36 -2.79 0.02 -3.85
N VAL A 37 -2.85 -0.75 -4.93
CA VAL A 37 -4.10 -1.31 -5.45
C VAL A 37 -3.97 -2.82 -5.61
N MET A 38 -4.88 -3.56 -4.99
CA MET A 38 -4.96 -5.00 -5.20
C MET A 38 -6.27 -5.40 -5.88
N LYS A 39 -6.22 -6.47 -6.67
CA LYS A 39 -7.42 -7.07 -7.25
C LYS A 39 -8.10 -7.96 -6.22
N VAL A 40 -9.38 -7.71 -5.95
CA VAL A 40 -10.22 -8.55 -5.09
C VAL A 40 -10.88 -9.64 -5.92
N ARG A 41 -11.56 -9.27 -7.00
CA ARG A 41 -12.14 -10.17 -8.01
C ARG A 41 -12.16 -9.47 -9.38
N ASN A 42 -12.65 -10.12 -10.42
CA ASN A 42 -12.86 -9.48 -11.70
C ASN A 42 -13.86 -8.33 -11.56
N GLY A 43 -13.46 -7.13 -11.99
CA GLY A 43 -14.25 -5.91 -11.86
C GLY A 43 -14.36 -5.36 -10.43
N ALA A 44 -13.45 -5.75 -9.52
CA ALA A 44 -13.36 -5.18 -8.19
C ALA A 44 -11.91 -5.05 -7.74
N TYR A 45 -11.47 -3.83 -7.50
CA TYR A 45 -10.11 -3.47 -7.11
C TYR A 45 -10.14 -2.67 -5.81
N GLN A 46 -9.45 -3.16 -4.80
CA GLN A 46 -9.29 -2.42 -3.55
C GLN A 46 -8.11 -1.46 -3.67
N PHE A 47 -8.39 -0.20 -3.48
CA PHE A 47 -7.42 0.85 -3.25
C PHE A 47 -7.16 0.98 -1.75
N THR A 48 -5.92 1.03 -1.36
CA THR A 48 -5.50 1.14 0.03
C THR A 48 -4.55 2.29 0.21
N ALA A 49 -4.83 3.16 1.17
CA ALA A 49 -3.93 4.20 1.64
C ALA A 49 -3.64 3.98 3.12
N ILE A 50 -2.39 4.00 3.53
CA ILE A 50 -2.00 3.85 4.93
C ILE A 50 -0.98 4.93 5.31
N ASP A 51 -1.24 5.63 6.39
CA ASP A 51 -0.27 6.58 6.93
C ASP A 51 0.91 5.85 7.59
N ASP A 52 2.10 6.30 7.26
CA ASP A 52 3.33 5.65 7.70
C ASP A 52 3.61 5.83 9.19
N CYS A 53 3.13 6.90 9.80
CA CYS A 53 3.28 7.21 11.22
C CYS A 53 2.24 6.48 12.07
N THR A 54 0.97 6.78 11.85
CA THR A 54 -0.15 6.35 12.70
C THR A 54 -0.68 4.96 12.39
N ARG A 55 -0.44 4.44 11.18
CA ARG A 55 -1.08 3.24 10.62
C ARG A 55 -2.57 3.40 10.31
N LEU A 56 -3.13 4.58 10.51
CA LEU A 56 -4.47 4.89 10.06
C LEU A 56 -4.56 4.63 8.56
N ARG A 57 -5.63 3.97 8.14
CA ARG A 57 -5.79 3.61 6.73
C ARG A 57 -7.18 3.95 6.21
N THR A 58 -7.25 4.12 4.89
CA THR A 58 -8.48 4.22 4.11
C THR A 58 -8.47 3.14 3.04
N ILE A 59 -9.58 2.44 2.88
CA ILE A 59 -9.76 1.48 1.79
C ILE A 59 -11.10 1.74 1.08
N ARG A 60 -11.09 1.57 -0.26
CA ARG A 60 -12.30 1.62 -1.10
C ARG A 60 -12.19 0.60 -2.21
N VAL A 61 -13.33 0.11 -2.66
CA VAL A 61 -13.38 -0.84 -3.77
C VAL A 61 -14.00 -0.15 -4.99
N TYR A 62 -13.31 -0.24 -6.11
CA TYR A 62 -13.73 0.34 -7.39
C TYR A 62 -13.82 -0.75 -8.47
N PRO A 63 -14.64 -0.53 -9.51
CA PRO A 63 -14.80 -1.48 -10.60
C PRO A 63 -13.58 -1.56 -11.53
N ASN A 64 -12.70 -0.58 -11.48
CA ASN A 64 -11.52 -0.48 -12.34
C ASN A 64 -10.39 0.33 -11.67
N LYS A 65 -9.22 0.38 -12.33
CA LYS A 65 -8.04 1.16 -11.90
C LYS A 65 -7.79 2.37 -12.82
N LYS A 66 -8.85 3.04 -13.26
CA LYS A 66 -8.73 4.24 -14.10
C LYS A 66 -8.43 5.47 -13.25
N ALA A 67 -8.02 6.56 -13.93
CA ALA A 67 -7.74 7.85 -13.31
C ALA A 67 -8.89 8.35 -12.43
N GLU A 68 -10.12 8.24 -12.89
CA GLU A 68 -11.33 8.64 -12.14
C GLU A 68 -11.42 7.96 -10.78
N SER A 69 -11.17 6.62 -10.73
CA SER A 69 -11.17 5.86 -9.48
C SER A 69 -10.04 6.31 -8.55
N THR A 70 -8.87 6.60 -9.09
CA THR A 70 -7.71 7.06 -8.32
C THR A 70 -7.92 8.45 -7.74
N ILE A 71 -8.50 9.37 -8.53
CA ILE A 71 -8.84 10.73 -8.11
C ILE A 71 -9.94 10.71 -7.04
N HIS A 72 -11.00 9.93 -7.26
CA HIS A 72 -12.06 9.78 -6.26
C HIS A 72 -11.47 9.23 -4.94
N PHE A 73 -10.57 8.25 -5.04
CA PHE A 73 -9.91 7.70 -3.85
C PHE A 73 -9.02 8.72 -3.14
N LEU A 74 -8.37 9.62 -3.85
CA LEU A 74 -7.64 10.74 -3.23
C LEU A 74 -8.59 11.61 -2.38
N GLY A 75 -9.76 11.95 -2.90
CA GLY A 75 -10.79 12.67 -2.12
C GLY A 75 -11.18 11.93 -0.84
N GLU A 76 -11.34 10.59 -0.92
CA GLU A 76 -11.64 9.75 0.24
C GLU A 76 -10.51 9.79 1.29
N ILE A 77 -9.25 9.80 0.86
CA ILE A 77 -8.09 9.93 1.77
C ILE A 77 -8.14 11.28 2.49
N LEU A 78 -8.33 12.35 1.76
CA LEU A 78 -8.35 13.72 2.31
C LEU A 78 -9.52 13.93 3.28
N ASN A 79 -10.66 13.28 3.05
CA ASN A 79 -11.81 13.32 3.93
C ASN A 79 -11.66 12.44 5.19
N THR A 80 -10.91 11.34 5.09
CA THR A 80 -10.80 10.36 6.18
C THR A 80 -9.68 10.69 7.15
N PHE A 81 -8.55 11.20 6.66
CA PHE A 81 -7.41 11.48 7.53
C PHE A 81 -7.59 12.79 8.29
N PRO A 82 -7.45 12.79 9.63
CA PRO A 82 -7.65 13.98 10.46
C PRO A 82 -6.42 14.90 10.48
N PHE A 83 -5.49 14.72 9.56
CA PHE A 83 -4.25 15.48 9.43
C PHE A 83 -3.93 15.74 7.96
N PRO A 84 -3.17 16.79 7.65
CA PRO A 84 -2.80 17.11 6.28
C PRO A 84 -1.87 16.04 5.69
N VAL A 85 -2.16 15.60 4.47
CA VAL A 85 -1.31 14.68 3.70
C VAL A 85 -0.26 15.49 2.95
N GLN A 86 1.01 15.29 3.28
CA GLN A 86 2.12 16.02 2.67
C GLN A 86 2.74 15.29 1.47
N ARG A 87 2.69 13.96 1.50
CA ARG A 87 3.32 13.13 0.48
C ARG A 87 2.58 11.82 0.28
N ILE A 88 2.36 11.49 -0.98
CA ILE A 88 1.85 10.18 -1.40
C ILE A 88 2.98 9.39 -2.04
N GLN A 89 3.15 8.16 -1.58
CA GLN A 89 4.12 7.19 -2.07
C GLN A 89 3.40 5.99 -2.67
N THR A 90 3.73 5.63 -3.91
CA THR A 90 3.16 4.50 -4.64
C THR A 90 4.26 3.65 -5.26
N ASP A 91 3.91 2.47 -5.71
CA ASP A 91 4.72 1.76 -6.69
C ASP A 91 4.62 2.42 -8.10
N TRP A 92 5.10 1.72 -9.13
CA TRP A 92 5.05 2.17 -10.53
C TRP A 92 3.76 1.75 -11.25
N GLY A 93 2.67 1.56 -10.52
CA GLY A 93 1.37 1.26 -11.12
C GLY A 93 0.91 2.37 -12.07
N THR A 94 0.44 2.00 -13.25
CA THR A 94 -0.01 2.95 -14.28
C THR A 94 -1.19 3.81 -13.82
N GLU A 95 -1.98 3.31 -12.86
CA GLU A 95 -3.09 4.02 -12.22
C GLU A 95 -2.64 5.30 -11.51
N PHE A 96 -1.40 5.36 -11.04
CA PHE A 96 -0.85 6.52 -10.33
C PHE A 96 -0.03 7.45 -11.23
N PHE A 97 0.36 6.99 -12.43
CA PHE A 97 1.15 7.76 -13.38
C PHE A 97 0.30 8.48 -14.44
N ASN A 98 -0.98 8.66 -14.21
CA ASN A 98 -1.82 9.47 -15.08
C ASN A 98 -1.70 10.97 -14.73
N TYR A 99 -1.91 11.81 -15.74
CA TYR A 99 -1.75 13.26 -15.64
C TYR A 99 -2.76 13.88 -14.66
N ASP A 100 -4.01 13.42 -14.70
CA ASP A 100 -5.09 14.00 -13.90
C ASP A 100 -4.86 13.76 -12.40
N PHE A 101 -4.43 12.55 -12.03
CA PHE A 101 -4.09 12.27 -10.62
C PHE A 101 -2.92 13.11 -10.12
N GLN A 102 -1.87 13.28 -10.94
CA GLN A 102 -0.72 14.09 -10.54
C GLN A 102 -1.08 15.58 -10.48
N TYR A 103 -1.99 16.04 -11.33
CA TYR A 103 -2.52 17.40 -11.29
C TYR A 103 -3.30 17.63 -9.98
N GLU A 104 -4.21 16.73 -9.61
CA GLU A 104 -4.94 16.80 -8.34
C GLU A 104 -4.00 16.81 -7.12
N LEU A 105 -2.96 15.99 -7.12
CA LEU A 105 -1.96 16.02 -6.06
C LEU A 105 -1.26 17.37 -5.96
N HIS A 106 -0.91 17.96 -7.11
CA HIS A 106 -0.28 19.28 -7.16
C HIS A 106 -1.22 20.37 -6.65
N ASP A 107 -2.49 20.35 -7.03
CA ASP A 107 -3.51 21.31 -6.59
C ASP A 107 -3.72 21.26 -5.06
N HIS A 108 -3.64 20.09 -4.48
CA HIS A 108 -3.66 19.88 -3.03
C HIS A 108 -2.30 20.06 -2.34
N PHE A 109 -1.26 20.52 -3.02
CA PHE A 109 0.11 20.68 -2.50
C PHE A 109 0.73 19.37 -1.96
N ILE A 110 0.32 18.23 -2.48
CA ILE A 110 0.80 16.90 -2.07
C ILE A 110 1.94 16.46 -2.98
N LYS A 111 3.07 16.08 -2.39
CA LYS A 111 4.24 15.59 -3.14
C LYS A 111 4.02 14.15 -3.59
N PHE A 112 4.09 13.90 -4.89
CA PHE A 112 4.11 12.55 -5.46
C PHE A 112 5.52 11.94 -5.37
N ARG A 113 5.63 10.73 -4.82
CA ARG A 113 6.91 10.03 -4.63
C ARG A 113 6.78 8.54 -4.99
N PRO A 114 6.95 8.18 -6.25
CA PRO A 114 7.06 6.77 -6.60
C PRO A 114 8.29 6.15 -5.93
N ILE A 115 8.18 4.91 -5.46
CA ILE A 115 9.31 4.18 -4.88
C ILE A 115 10.37 3.93 -5.97
N LYS A 116 11.63 3.87 -5.57
CA LYS A 116 12.69 3.53 -6.52
C LYS A 116 12.49 2.10 -7.05
N PRO A 117 12.73 1.85 -8.34
CA PRO A 117 12.71 0.50 -8.89
C PRO A 117 13.56 -0.46 -8.04
N ARG A 118 13.09 -1.69 -7.85
CA ARG A 118 13.75 -2.73 -7.05
C ARG A 118 13.90 -2.43 -5.55
N THR A 119 13.05 -1.56 -4.99
CA THR A 119 13.02 -1.28 -3.55
C THR A 119 11.62 -1.53 -2.93
N PRO A 120 11.05 -2.75 -3.07
CA PRO A 120 9.68 -3.03 -2.63
C PRO A 120 9.49 -2.81 -1.12
N HIS A 121 10.53 -2.97 -0.31
CA HIS A 121 10.47 -2.73 1.13
C HIS A 121 10.02 -1.31 1.52
N LEU A 122 10.11 -0.35 0.60
CA LEU A 122 9.63 1.02 0.85
C LEU A 122 8.11 1.13 0.86
N ASN A 123 7.38 0.20 0.22
CA ASN A 123 5.92 0.13 0.22
C ASN A 123 5.37 -0.97 1.16
N GLY A 124 6.23 -1.55 1.98
CA GLY A 124 5.94 -2.73 2.79
C GLY A 124 4.82 -2.57 3.81
N LYS A 125 4.41 -1.34 4.19
CA LYS A 125 3.31 -1.13 5.13
C LYS A 125 1.96 -1.33 4.45
N VAL A 126 1.77 -0.76 3.26
CA VAL A 126 0.54 -0.95 2.51
C VAL A 126 0.42 -2.38 2.01
N GLU A 127 1.52 -2.99 1.54
CA GLU A 127 1.54 -4.40 1.13
C GLU A 127 1.15 -5.32 2.30
N ARG A 128 1.71 -5.09 3.49
CA ARG A 128 1.34 -5.85 4.69
C ARG A 128 -0.11 -5.64 5.10
N SER A 129 -0.62 -4.41 4.98
CA SER A 129 -2.02 -4.10 5.22
C SER A 129 -2.93 -4.88 4.27
N GLN A 130 -2.62 -4.90 2.98
CA GLN A 130 -3.36 -5.66 1.97
C GLN A 130 -3.27 -7.18 2.19
N GLN A 131 -2.11 -7.68 2.64
CA GLN A 131 -2.00 -9.09 3.00
C GLN A 131 -2.92 -9.45 4.17
N THR A 132 -3.06 -8.57 5.15
CA THR A 132 -4.03 -8.70 6.25
C THR A 132 -5.46 -8.73 5.71
N ASP A 133 -5.81 -7.79 4.82
CA ASP A 133 -7.14 -7.77 4.20
C ASP A 133 -7.45 -9.05 3.45
N LYS A 134 -6.49 -9.57 2.71
CA LYS A 134 -6.63 -10.81 1.98
C LYS A 134 -6.88 -12.00 2.91
N THR A 135 -6.10 -12.13 3.99
CA THR A 135 -6.14 -13.31 4.86
C THR A 135 -7.24 -13.25 5.91
N GLU A 136 -7.51 -12.09 6.49
CA GLU A 136 -8.43 -11.94 7.62
C GLU A 136 -9.83 -11.45 7.20
N PHE A 137 -10.00 -11.01 5.95
CA PHE A 137 -11.26 -10.49 5.47
C PHE A 137 -11.71 -11.10 4.14
N TRP A 138 -11.01 -10.84 3.02
CA TRP A 138 -11.48 -11.28 1.71
C TRP A 138 -11.56 -12.79 1.53
N ASN A 139 -10.65 -13.56 2.13
CA ASN A 139 -10.69 -15.02 2.06
C ASN A 139 -11.88 -15.65 2.84
N LEU A 140 -12.55 -14.87 3.67
CA LEU A 140 -13.72 -15.33 4.45
C LEU A 140 -15.04 -15.01 3.74
N ILE A 141 -15.01 -14.31 2.60
CA ILE A 141 -16.19 -13.87 1.85
C ILE A 141 -16.32 -14.70 0.58
N ASP A 142 -17.54 -15.10 0.27
CA ASP A 142 -17.83 -15.69 -1.04
C ASP A 142 -17.81 -14.61 -2.12
N LEU A 143 -16.65 -14.41 -2.73
CA LEU A 143 -16.45 -13.44 -3.79
C LEU A 143 -17.15 -13.81 -5.12
N SER A 144 -17.78 -14.97 -5.24
CA SER A 144 -18.59 -15.33 -6.39
C SER A 144 -19.98 -14.70 -6.34
N ASP A 145 -20.46 -14.38 -5.16
CA ASP A 145 -21.71 -13.65 -4.96
C ASP A 145 -21.59 -12.20 -5.47
N LYS A 146 -22.32 -11.92 -6.55
CA LYS A 146 -22.32 -10.59 -7.18
C LYS A 146 -23.30 -9.60 -6.54
N THR A 147 -24.12 -10.04 -5.60
CA THR A 147 -25.08 -9.19 -4.90
C THR A 147 -24.40 -8.39 -3.76
N LEU A 148 -23.22 -8.82 -3.34
CA LEU A 148 -22.46 -8.19 -2.26
C LEU A 148 -21.94 -6.81 -2.68
N ASP A 149 -22.22 -5.79 -1.87
CA ASP A 149 -21.56 -4.50 -1.96
C ASP A 149 -20.19 -4.56 -1.28
N LEU A 150 -19.17 -4.86 -2.08
CA LEU A 150 -17.80 -5.01 -1.58
C LEU A 150 -17.23 -3.70 -1.02
N ASN A 151 -17.73 -2.54 -1.47
CA ASN A 151 -17.25 -1.26 -0.95
C ASN A 151 -17.80 -0.98 0.45
N VAL A 152 -19.07 -1.24 0.70
CA VAL A 152 -19.66 -1.14 2.04
C VAL A 152 -18.95 -2.08 3.01
N MET A 153 -18.77 -3.33 2.62
CA MET A 153 -18.04 -4.32 3.44
C MET A 153 -16.60 -3.89 3.73
N ALA A 154 -15.89 -3.33 2.75
CA ALA A 154 -14.54 -2.82 2.95
C ALA A 154 -14.51 -1.63 3.92
N MET A 155 -15.50 -0.75 3.88
CA MET A 155 -15.61 0.37 4.82
C MET A 155 -15.85 -0.10 6.26
N GLU A 156 -16.69 -1.10 6.47
CA GLU A 156 -16.91 -1.72 7.80
C GLU A 156 -15.62 -2.39 8.31
N TRP A 157 -14.92 -3.11 7.43
CA TRP A 157 -13.62 -3.70 7.74
C TRP A 157 -12.56 -2.64 8.08
N GLN A 158 -12.54 -1.51 7.35
CA GLN A 158 -11.67 -0.37 7.67
C GLN A 158 -11.91 0.14 9.10
N GLU A 159 -13.17 0.33 9.50
CA GLU A 159 -13.51 0.78 10.85
C GLU A 159 -13.01 -0.19 11.92
N PHE A 160 -13.22 -1.49 11.73
CA PHE A 160 -12.68 -2.52 12.61
C PHE A 160 -11.16 -2.47 12.69
N TYR A 161 -10.49 -2.41 11.55
CA TYR A 161 -9.03 -2.35 11.47
C TYR A 161 -8.45 -1.13 12.19
N ASN A 162 -9.02 0.04 11.96
CA ASN A 162 -8.51 1.30 12.52
C ASN A 162 -8.78 1.45 14.01
N LYS A 163 -9.87 0.86 14.53
CA LYS A 163 -10.34 1.14 15.89
C LYS A 163 -10.21 -0.04 16.86
N LYS A 164 -10.26 -1.26 16.37
CA LYS A 164 -10.39 -2.46 17.22
C LYS A 164 -9.27 -3.47 17.03
N ARG A 165 -8.66 -3.53 15.85
CA ARG A 165 -7.63 -4.52 15.58
C ARG A 165 -6.31 -4.13 16.26
N PRO A 166 -5.69 -5.03 17.07
CA PRO A 166 -4.35 -4.79 17.62
C PRO A 166 -3.30 -4.79 16.49
N HIS A 167 -2.33 -3.88 16.57
CA HIS A 167 -1.27 -3.66 15.58
C HIS A 167 0.11 -4.09 16.09
#